data_9a6b582164847eb0b25502e58c0df9df
#
_entry.id   9a6b582164847eb0b25502e58c0df9df
#
_cell.length_a   1.000
_cell.length_b   1.000
_cell.length_c   1.000
_cell.angle_alpha   90.00
_cell.angle_beta   90.00
_cell.angle_gamma   90.00
#
_symmetry.space_group_name_H-M   'P 1'
#
loop_
_entity.id
_entity.type
_entity.pdbx_description
1 polymer ?
#
loop_
_entity_poly.entity_id
_entity_poly.type
_entity_poly.pdbx_seq_one_letter_code
_entity_poly.pdbx_strand_id
1 'polypeptide(L)'
;MTINYQLTNSDFLEYQLYASSKSELHKKKRYRSRIIIPIIYIGFGSFFYSKNQNLTIALTFGVIIILWFLFYPMYSKWFYRNHFKKHVKENYKNRINKNVEINFNENAMNVKDHTSESKINGTDLKELIETQNSFFIKLTTDLSLIVPKHSIEDQAGLKRCITELGAKYINELDWEWK
;
A
#
# COMPACT_ATOMS: atom_id res chain seq x y z
N MET A 1 19.10 15.44 -15.22
CA MET A 1 17.64 15.64 -15.06
C MET A 1 17.36 16.03 -13.62
N THR A 2 16.56 17.08 -13.38
CA THR A 2 16.16 17.51 -12.02
C THR A 2 14.64 17.49 -11.93
N ILE A 3 14.12 16.98 -10.83
CA ILE A 3 12.68 16.90 -10.56
C ILE A 3 12.41 17.55 -9.20
N ASN A 4 11.45 18.48 -9.17
CA ASN A 4 10.98 19.14 -7.95
C ASN A 4 9.50 18.80 -7.76
N TYR A 5 9.12 18.31 -6.58
CA TYR A 5 7.74 17.97 -6.29
C TYR A 5 7.41 18.09 -4.80
N GLN A 6 6.11 18.02 -4.51
CA GLN A 6 5.59 17.97 -3.15
C GLN A 6 4.70 16.74 -3.02
N LEU A 7 4.78 16.07 -1.87
CA LEU A 7 3.94 14.91 -1.56
C LEU A 7 2.70 15.36 -0.80
N THR A 8 1.56 14.86 -1.24
CA THR A 8 0.26 15.08 -0.60
C THR A 8 -0.11 13.92 0.34
N ASN A 9 -1.18 14.09 1.11
CA ASN A 9 -1.75 12.98 1.90
C ASN A 9 -2.16 11.78 1.03
N SER A 10 -2.64 12.03 -0.19
CA SER A 10 -3.06 10.99 -1.12
C SER A 10 -1.89 10.16 -1.62
N ASP A 11 -0.75 10.78 -1.91
CA ASP A 11 0.44 10.09 -2.41
C ASP A 11 1.02 9.13 -1.33
N PHE A 12 1.12 9.61 -0.09
CA PHE A 12 1.51 8.75 1.04
C PHE A 12 0.50 7.62 1.29
N LEU A 13 -0.80 7.92 1.18
CA LEU A 13 -1.86 6.90 1.36
C LEU A 13 -1.78 5.83 0.27
N GLU A 14 -1.62 6.22 -0.99
CA GLU A 14 -1.48 5.29 -2.12
C GLU A 14 -0.29 4.36 -1.89
N TYR A 15 0.87 4.91 -1.52
CA TYR A 15 2.05 4.11 -1.20
C TYR A 15 1.80 3.12 -0.05
N GLN A 16 1.17 3.56 1.05
CA GLN A 16 0.88 2.68 2.19
C GLN A 16 -0.07 1.53 1.81
N LEU A 17 -1.09 1.83 1.00
CA LEU A 17 -2.00 0.82 0.49
C LEU A 17 -1.29 -0.15 -0.45
N TYR A 18 -0.43 0.36 -1.36
CA TYR A 18 0.37 -0.45 -2.26
C TYR A 18 1.29 -1.39 -1.48
N ALA A 19 2.11 -0.84 -0.58
CA ALA A 19 3.04 -1.61 0.24
C ALA A 19 2.32 -2.69 1.07
N SER A 20 1.18 -2.33 1.68
CA SER A 20 0.34 -3.28 2.42
C SER A 20 -0.24 -4.38 1.52
N SER A 21 -0.59 -4.08 0.27
CA SER A 21 -1.12 -5.06 -0.69
C SER A 21 -0.08 -6.11 -1.09
N LYS A 22 1.20 -5.71 -1.16
CA LYS A 22 2.33 -6.58 -1.49
C LYS A 22 2.91 -7.33 -0.29
N SER A 23 2.65 -6.86 0.94
CA SER A 23 3.14 -7.46 2.17
C SER A 23 2.45 -8.79 2.48
N GLU A 24 3.23 -9.88 2.55
CA GLU A 24 2.74 -11.20 2.93
C GLU A 24 2.14 -11.21 4.35
N LEU A 25 2.71 -10.43 5.28
CA LEU A 25 2.20 -10.31 6.64
C LEU A 25 0.77 -9.72 6.65
N HIS A 26 0.55 -8.65 5.87
CA HIS A 26 -0.77 -8.02 5.77
C HIS A 26 -1.78 -8.89 5.02
N LYS A 27 -1.36 -9.60 3.96
CA LYS A 27 -2.19 -10.60 3.27
C LYS A 27 -2.64 -11.69 4.24
N LYS A 28 -1.70 -12.25 5.00
CA LYS A 28 -1.97 -13.29 5.99
C LYS A 28 -2.91 -12.82 7.11
N LYS A 29 -2.76 -11.57 7.59
CA LYS A 29 -3.68 -10.97 8.56
C LYS A 29 -5.10 -10.84 8.00
N ARG A 30 -5.28 -10.33 6.78
CA ARG A 30 -6.59 -10.21 6.13
C ARG A 30 -7.26 -11.57 5.94
N TYR A 31 -6.52 -12.54 5.43
CA TYR A 31 -7.01 -13.91 5.27
C TYR A 31 -7.45 -14.52 6.62
N ARG A 32 -6.60 -14.38 7.65
CA ARG A 32 -6.89 -14.89 8.99
C ARG A 32 -8.15 -14.27 9.57
N SER A 33 -8.33 -12.96 9.50
CA SER A 33 -9.54 -12.27 9.97
C SER A 33 -10.79 -12.71 9.21
N ARG A 34 -10.68 -12.99 7.91
CA ARG A 34 -11.79 -13.48 7.09
C ARG A 34 -12.32 -14.83 7.57
N ILE A 35 -11.44 -15.69 8.10
CA ILE A 35 -11.77 -17.08 8.46
C ILE A 35 -12.09 -17.24 9.95
N ILE A 36 -11.37 -16.54 10.84
CA ILE A 36 -11.55 -16.71 12.30
C ILE A 36 -12.99 -16.36 12.72
N ILE A 37 -13.55 -15.29 12.20
CA ILE A 37 -14.89 -14.85 12.60
C ILE A 37 -15.97 -15.87 12.24
N PRO A 38 -16.05 -16.44 11.02
CA PRO A 38 -16.94 -17.54 10.72
C PRO A 38 -16.75 -18.77 11.61
N ILE A 39 -15.52 -19.15 11.94
CA ILE A 39 -15.24 -20.29 12.83
C ILE A 39 -15.86 -20.06 14.21
N ILE A 40 -15.73 -18.86 14.76
CA ILE A 40 -16.36 -18.48 16.04
C ILE A 40 -17.88 -18.61 15.95
N TYR A 41 -18.50 -18.12 14.88
CA TYR A 41 -19.95 -18.21 14.67
C TYR A 41 -20.43 -19.64 14.47
N ILE A 42 -19.65 -20.51 13.81
CA ILE A 42 -19.93 -21.96 13.72
C ILE A 42 -19.91 -22.56 15.11
N GLY A 43 -18.91 -22.24 15.94
CA GLY A 43 -18.84 -22.72 17.32
C GLY A 43 -20.05 -22.31 18.16
N PHE A 44 -20.45 -21.04 18.10
CA PHE A 44 -21.66 -20.57 18.79
C PHE A 44 -22.94 -21.22 18.25
N GLY A 45 -23.10 -21.27 16.92
CA GLY A 45 -24.26 -21.91 16.30
C GLY A 45 -24.42 -23.36 16.70
N SER A 46 -23.31 -24.14 16.72
CA SER A 46 -23.30 -25.52 17.15
C SER A 46 -23.63 -25.67 18.64
N PHE A 47 -23.07 -24.80 19.48
CA PHE A 47 -23.33 -24.81 20.92
C PHE A 47 -24.82 -24.55 21.25
N PHE A 48 -25.41 -23.52 20.65
CA PHE A 48 -26.80 -23.17 20.88
C PHE A 48 -27.78 -24.19 20.29
N TYR A 49 -27.44 -24.76 19.13
CA TYR A 49 -28.21 -25.85 18.53
C TYR A 49 -28.23 -27.08 19.45
N SER A 50 -27.08 -27.49 19.98
CA SER A 50 -26.95 -28.65 20.87
C SER A 50 -27.80 -28.48 22.16
N LYS A 51 -27.89 -27.24 22.70
CA LYS A 51 -28.66 -26.96 23.91
C LYS A 51 -30.18 -26.90 23.69
N ASN A 52 -30.60 -26.26 22.60
CA ASN A 52 -32.01 -25.89 22.40
C ASN A 52 -32.67 -26.74 21.31
N GLN A 53 -31.93 -27.53 20.55
CA GLN A 53 -32.36 -28.26 19.35
C GLN A 53 -33.18 -27.41 18.37
N ASN A 54 -32.95 -26.10 18.37
CA ASN A 54 -33.69 -25.14 17.57
C ASN A 54 -32.95 -24.87 16.25
N LEU A 55 -33.51 -25.39 15.17
CA LEU A 55 -32.95 -25.23 13.81
C LEU A 55 -32.91 -23.77 13.37
N THR A 56 -33.84 -22.94 13.82
CA THR A 56 -33.85 -21.52 13.47
C THR A 56 -32.58 -20.79 13.91
N ILE A 57 -32.08 -21.13 15.10
CA ILE A 57 -30.82 -20.55 15.61
C ILE A 57 -29.65 -20.95 14.70
N ALA A 58 -29.53 -22.23 14.35
CA ALA A 58 -28.48 -22.69 13.46
C ALA A 58 -28.54 -22.01 12.08
N LEU A 59 -29.73 -21.87 11.51
CA LEU A 59 -29.94 -21.16 10.23
C LEU A 59 -29.56 -19.69 10.34
N THR A 60 -29.88 -19.02 11.45
CA THR A 60 -29.51 -17.61 11.67
C THR A 60 -27.99 -17.43 11.65
N PHE A 61 -27.23 -18.27 12.36
CA PHE A 61 -25.77 -18.24 12.31
C PHE A 61 -25.23 -18.54 10.90
N GLY A 62 -25.85 -19.46 10.18
CA GLY A 62 -25.50 -19.77 8.79
C GLY A 62 -25.65 -18.53 7.88
N VAL A 63 -26.77 -17.83 7.99
CA VAL A 63 -27.00 -16.58 7.23
C VAL A 63 -25.96 -15.51 7.59
N ILE A 64 -25.63 -15.32 8.86
CA ILE A 64 -24.61 -14.36 9.30
C ILE A 64 -23.24 -14.70 8.69
N ILE A 65 -22.86 -15.96 8.64
CA ILE A 65 -21.61 -16.40 8.04
C ILE A 65 -21.58 -16.09 6.53
N ILE A 66 -22.67 -16.36 5.81
CA ILE A 66 -22.76 -16.04 4.37
C ILE A 66 -22.61 -14.53 4.15
N LEU A 67 -23.35 -13.72 4.91
CA LEU A 67 -23.26 -12.27 4.84
C LEU A 67 -21.86 -11.77 5.15
N TRP A 68 -21.17 -12.36 6.14
CA TRP A 68 -19.79 -12.04 6.44
C TRP A 68 -18.87 -12.26 5.24
N PHE A 69 -18.94 -13.42 4.57
CA PHE A 69 -18.11 -13.70 3.40
C PHE A 69 -18.36 -12.74 2.23
N LEU A 70 -19.61 -12.32 2.03
CA LEU A 70 -20.00 -11.37 0.98
C LEU A 70 -19.49 -9.95 1.27
N PHE A 71 -19.66 -9.48 2.51
CA PHE A 71 -19.35 -8.10 2.88
C PHE A 71 -17.93 -7.88 3.39
N TYR A 72 -17.22 -8.94 3.79
CA TYR A 72 -15.86 -8.83 4.32
C TYR A 72 -14.88 -8.12 3.39
N PRO A 73 -14.83 -8.36 2.06
CA PRO A 73 -13.90 -7.65 1.19
C PRO A 73 -14.13 -6.13 1.20
N MET A 74 -15.39 -5.70 1.18
CA MET A 74 -15.76 -4.28 1.24
C MET A 74 -15.39 -3.66 2.60
N TYR A 75 -15.70 -4.35 3.69
CA TYR A 75 -15.32 -3.96 5.04
C TYR A 75 -13.80 -3.85 5.18
N SER A 76 -13.05 -4.85 4.74
CA SER A 76 -11.60 -4.88 4.80
C SER A 76 -10.97 -3.73 4.00
N LYS A 77 -11.46 -3.48 2.78
CA LYS A 77 -11.03 -2.38 1.92
C LYS A 77 -11.20 -1.02 2.62
N TRP A 78 -12.38 -0.77 3.18
CA TRP A 78 -12.70 0.45 3.92
C TRP A 78 -11.87 0.58 5.20
N PHE A 79 -11.78 -0.49 6.01
CA PHE A 79 -11.06 -0.50 7.29
C PHE A 79 -9.59 -0.17 7.11
N TYR A 80 -8.88 -0.86 6.21
CA TYR A 80 -7.45 -0.60 5.96
C TYR A 80 -7.21 0.77 5.35
N ARG A 81 -8.08 1.24 4.45
CA ARG A 81 -7.97 2.59 3.89
C ARG A 81 -8.08 3.66 4.98
N ASN A 82 -9.04 3.53 5.89
CA ASN A 82 -9.20 4.47 6.99
C ASN A 82 -8.05 4.38 8.00
N HIS A 83 -7.58 3.18 8.30
CA HIS A 83 -6.42 2.95 9.15
C HIS A 83 -5.18 3.66 8.60
N PHE A 84 -4.84 3.45 7.32
CA PHE A 84 -3.69 4.09 6.71
C PHE A 84 -3.88 5.60 6.51
N LYS A 85 -5.09 6.07 6.24
CA LYS A 85 -5.40 7.50 6.19
C LYS A 85 -5.09 8.19 7.53
N LYS A 86 -5.47 7.56 8.65
CA LYS A 86 -5.13 8.05 9.98
C LYS A 86 -3.62 8.01 10.23
N HIS A 87 -2.99 6.89 9.92
CA HIS A 87 -1.54 6.70 10.04
C HIS A 87 -0.75 7.77 9.28
N VAL A 88 -1.12 8.05 8.03
CA VAL A 88 -0.48 9.10 7.20
C VAL A 88 -0.63 10.47 7.86
N LYS A 89 -1.85 10.82 8.29
CA LYS A 89 -2.11 12.11 8.92
C LYS A 89 -1.30 12.33 10.22
N GLU A 90 -1.06 11.26 10.98
CA GLU A 90 -0.33 11.34 12.25
C GLU A 90 1.19 11.34 12.04
N ASN A 91 1.71 10.47 11.18
CA ASN A 91 3.15 10.22 11.07
C ASN A 91 3.86 11.02 9.96
N TYR A 92 3.11 11.48 8.94
CA TYR A 92 3.70 12.19 7.78
C TYR A 92 3.36 13.69 7.74
N LYS A 93 2.65 14.23 8.75
CA LYS A 93 2.22 15.64 8.79
C LYS A 93 3.34 16.64 8.51
N ASN A 94 4.56 16.36 8.95
CA ASN A 94 5.72 17.23 8.79
C ASN A 94 6.40 17.09 7.40
N ARG A 95 5.99 16.12 6.58
CA ARG A 95 6.51 15.86 5.24
C ARG A 95 5.53 16.24 4.12
N ILE A 96 4.26 16.45 4.48
CA ILE A 96 3.20 16.82 3.54
C ILE A 96 3.42 18.24 3.06
N ASN A 97 3.28 18.47 1.74
CA ASN A 97 3.47 19.75 1.06
C ASN A 97 4.87 20.36 1.29
N LYS A 98 5.87 19.52 1.52
CA LYS A 98 7.28 19.94 1.55
C LYS A 98 7.94 19.60 0.25
N ASN A 99 8.84 20.51 -0.21
CA ASN A 99 9.58 20.30 -1.43
C ASN A 99 10.55 19.14 -1.29
N VAL A 100 10.56 18.30 -2.30
CA VAL A 100 11.53 17.23 -2.52
C VAL A 100 12.16 17.48 -3.88
N GLU A 101 13.47 17.46 -3.94
CA GLU A 101 14.27 17.61 -5.16
C GLU A 101 15.05 16.32 -5.41
N ILE A 102 14.98 15.82 -6.62
CA ILE A 102 15.77 14.69 -7.07
C ILE A 102 16.63 15.14 -8.27
N ASN A 103 17.93 15.06 -8.11
CA ASN A 103 18.92 15.32 -9.16
C ASN A 103 19.55 14.01 -9.62
N PHE A 104 19.40 13.67 -10.90
CA PHE A 104 19.99 12.49 -11.51
C PHE A 104 21.34 12.82 -12.11
N ASN A 105 22.36 12.05 -11.70
CA ASN A 105 23.71 12.04 -12.26
C ASN A 105 23.96 10.70 -12.99
N GLU A 106 25.11 10.54 -13.65
CA GLU A 106 25.43 9.33 -14.43
C GLU A 106 25.39 8.02 -13.62
N ASN A 107 25.78 8.04 -12.33
CA ASN A 107 25.91 6.83 -11.50
C ASN A 107 25.10 6.88 -10.20
N ALA A 108 24.40 7.98 -9.94
CA ALA A 108 23.69 8.18 -8.67
C ALA A 108 22.54 9.18 -8.82
N MET A 109 21.64 9.17 -7.86
CA MET A 109 20.67 10.26 -7.67
C MET A 109 20.88 10.92 -6.31
N ASN A 110 20.80 12.24 -6.28
CA ASN A 110 20.79 13.03 -5.06
C ASN A 110 19.34 13.41 -4.74
N VAL A 111 18.91 13.07 -3.55
CA VAL A 111 17.57 13.37 -3.05
C VAL A 111 17.69 14.34 -1.90
N LYS A 112 17.05 15.48 -2.04
CA LYS A 112 17.02 16.52 -1.02
C LYS A 112 15.60 16.80 -0.59
N ASP A 113 15.32 16.67 0.68
CA ASP A 113 14.07 17.12 1.29
C ASP A 113 14.34 18.30 2.24
N HIS A 114 13.31 18.79 2.92
CA HIS A 114 13.43 19.95 3.83
C HIS A 114 14.27 19.66 5.08
N THR A 115 14.65 18.41 5.37
CA THR A 115 15.39 17.99 6.57
C THR A 115 16.71 17.32 6.27
N SER A 116 16.86 16.73 5.07
CA SER A 116 18.01 15.89 4.76
C SER A 116 18.38 15.93 3.28
N GLU A 117 19.62 15.63 3.01
CA GLU A 117 20.14 15.39 1.67
C GLU A 117 20.81 14.01 1.68
N SER A 118 20.49 13.19 0.68
CA SER A 118 20.98 11.82 0.57
C SER A 118 21.44 11.54 -0.85
N LYS A 119 22.62 10.94 -0.98
CA LYS A 119 23.10 10.40 -2.24
C LYS A 119 22.80 8.90 -2.30
N ILE A 120 22.12 8.47 -3.35
CA ILE A 120 21.73 7.09 -3.59
C ILE A 120 22.45 6.64 -4.86
N ASN A 121 23.34 5.64 -4.75
CA ASN A 121 24.04 5.11 -5.90
C ASN A 121 23.11 4.18 -6.71
N GLY A 122 23.39 3.99 -7.99
CA GLY A 122 22.62 3.09 -8.86
C GLY A 122 22.56 1.66 -8.31
N THR A 123 23.63 1.19 -7.67
CA THR A 123 23.70 -0.14 -7.01
C THR A 123 22.74 -0.32 -5.85
N ASP A 124 22.27 0.79 -5.26
CA ASP A 124 21.31 0.77 -4.14
C ASP A 124 19.85 0.78 -4.63
N LEU A 125 19.63 0.95 -5.93
CA LEU A 125 18.33 0.87 -6.56
C LEU A 125 17.95 -0.58 -6.80
N LYS A 126 16.72 -0.95 -6.43
CA LYS A 126 16.20 -2.31 -6.60
C LYS A 126 15.14 -2.37 -7.69
N GLU A 127 14.09 -1.59 -7.53
CA GLU A 127 12.92 -1.63 -8.40
C GLU A 127 12.36 -0.22 -8.65
N LEU A 128 11.93 0.02 -9.89
CA LEU A 128 11.06 1.13 -10.25
C LEU A 128 9.67 0.58 -10.50
N ILE A 129 8.75 0.88 -9.61
CA ILE A 129 7.37 0.40 -9.68
C ILE A 129 6.51 1.54 -10.21
N GLU A 130 5.78 1.30 -11.29
CA GLU A 130 4.87 2.26 -11.89
C GLU A 130 3.43 1.89 -11.61
N THR A 131 2.74 2.73 -10.82
CA THR A 131 1.29 2.66 -10.63
C THR A 131 0.56 3.67 -11.52
N GLN A 132 -0.75 3.73 -11.43
CA GLN A 132 -1.55 4.68 -12.20
C GLN A 132 -1.18 6.14 -11.91
N ASN A 133 -0.91 6.49 -10.63
CA ASN A 133 -0.69 7.87 -10.19
C ASN A 133 0.73 8.18 -9.76
N SER A 134 1.57 7.18 -9.50
CA SER A 134 2.88 7.39 -8.88
C SER A 134 3.94 6.42 -9.41
N PHE A 135 5.20 6.84 -9.29
CA PHE A 135 6.35 5.95 -9.35
C PHE A 135 6.86 5.71 -7.92
N PHE A 136 7.13 4.45 -7.59
CA PHE A 136 7.80 4.08 -6.35
C PHE A 136 9.20 3.55 -6.68
N ILE A 137 10.23 4.27 -6.24
CA ILE A 137 11.63 3.87 -6.42
C ILE A 137 12.03 3.12 -5.17
N LYS A 138 12.09 1.80 -5.25
CA LYS A 138 12.45 0.93 -4.14
C LYS A 138 13.95 0.73 -4.08
N LEU A 139 14.51 0.88 -2.87
CA LEU A 139 15.92 0.67 -2.59
C LEU A 139 16.18 -0.76 -2.09
N THR A 140 17.43 -1.18 -2.13
CA THR A 140 17.92 -2.46 -1.56
C THR A 140 17.71 -2.55 -0.05
N THR A 141 17.61 -1.41 0.65
CA THR A 141 17.27 -1.29 2.08
C THR A 141 15.78 -1.42 2.38
N ASP A 142 14.95 -1.77 1.37
CA ASP A 142 13.47 -1.79 1.43
C ASP A 142 12.80 -0.42 1.69
N LEU A 143 13.56 0.66 1.77
CA LEU A 143 13.00 2.02 1.71
C LEU A 143 12.50 2.31 0.31
N SER A 144 11.57 3.25 0.20
CA SER A 144 11.04 3.68 -1.10
C SER A 144 10.87 5.19 -1.16
N LEU A 145 11.22 5.76 -2.30
CA LEU A 145 10.87 7.13 -2.66
C LEU A 145 9.56 7.11 -3.43
N ILE A 146 8.69 8.06 -3.12
CA ILE A 146 7.40 8.26 -3.79
C ILE A 146 7.58 9.44 -4.74
N VAL A 147 7.28 9.25 -6.01
CA VAL A 147 7.35 10.30 -7.04
C VAL A 147 6.00 10.36 -7.75
N PRO A 148 5.15 11.36 -7.44
CA PRO A 148 3.81 11.45 -8.00
C PRO A 148 3.88 11.87 -9.48
N LYS A 149 3.13 11.18 -10.34
CA LYS A 149 3.13 11.42 -11.79
C LYS A 149 2.63 12.83 -12.17
N HIS A 150 1.71 13.38 -11.41
CA HIS A 150 1.15 14.71 -11.66
C HIS A 150 2.17 15.84 -11.53
N SER A 151 3.32 15.58 -10.89
CA SER A 151 4.39 16.56 -10.70
C SER A 151 5.56 16.39 -11.67
N ILE A 152 5.43 15.47 -12.65
CA ILE A 152 6.51 15.14 -13.58
C ILE A 152 6.04 15.44 -15.01
N GLU A 153 6.75 16.32 -15.69
CA GLU A 153 6.49 16.63 -17.11
C GLU A 153 7.01 15.51 -18.03
N ASP A 154 8.23 15.02 -17.78
CA ASP A 154 8.86 13.93 -18.56
C ASP A 154 8.91 12.61 -17.79
N GLN A 155 7.77 11.90 -17.77
CA GLN A 155 7.67 10.58 -17.13
C GLN A 155 8.54 9.51 -17.84
N ALA A 156 8.68 9.61 -19.15
CA ALA A 156 9.49 8.69 -19.95
C ALA A 156 10.99 8.87 -19.66
N GLY A 157 11.43 10.12 -19.55
CA GLY A 157 12.82 10.46 -19.17
C GLY A 157 13.12 9.98 -17.76
N LEU A 158 12.25 10.18 -16.79
CA LEU A 158 12.41 9.66 -15.43
C LEU A 158 12.58 8.13 -15.43
N LYS A 159 11.69 7.42 -16.11
CA LYS A 159 11.74 5.96 -16.23
C LYS A 159 13.05 5.48 -16.83
N ARG A 160 13.51 6.14 -17.91
CA ARG A 160 14.79 5.84 -18.54
C ARG A 160 15.96 6.05 -17.58
N CYS A 161 16.06 7.23 -16.96
CA CYS A 161 17.15 7.54 -16.02
C CYS A 161 17.25 6.51 -14.88
N ILE A 162 16.13 6.11 -14.28
CA ILE A 162 16.14 5.18 -13.14
C ILE A 162 16.48 3.75 -13.61
N THR A 163 16.00 3.33 -14.79
CA THR A 163 16.34 2.01 -15.33
C THR A 163 17.79 1.92 -15.81
N GLU A 164 18.34 2.99 -16.37
CA GLU A 164 19.78 3.08 -16.75
C GLU A 164 20.69 3.05 -15.50
N LEU A 165 20.23 3.59 -14.38
CA LEU A 165 20.92 3.48 -13.09
C LEU A 165 20.87 2.06 -12.48
N GLY A 166 20.10 1.12 -13.05
CA GLY A 166 20.10 -0.30 -12.68
C GLY A 166 18.81 -0.79 -11.98
N ALA A 167 17.81 0.05 -11.77
CA ALA A 167 16.55 -0.39 -11.19
C ALA A 167 15.76 -1.28 -12.16
N LYS A 168 15.21 -2.39 -11.65
CA LYS A 168 14.29 -3.24 -12.40
C LYS A 168 12.94 -2.57 -12.51
N TYR A 169 12.46 -2.35 -13.74
CA TYR A 169 11.13 -1.82 -13.98
C TYR A 169 10.02 -2.86 -13.70
N ILE A 170 8.99 -2.44 -12.96
CA ILE A 170 7.80 -3.23 -12.64
C ILE A 170 6.54 -2.43 -13.01
N ASN A 171 5.76 -2.98 -13.93
CA ASN A 171 4.49 -2.40 -14.35
C ASN A 171 3.37 -2.84 -13.39
N GLU A 172 2.74 -1.87 -12.72
CA GLU A 172 1.60 -2.04 -11.83
C GLU A 172 0.49 -1.02 -12.16
N LEU A 173 0.35 -0.64 -13.43
CA LEU A 173 -0.67 0.32 -13.89
C LEU A 173 -2.10 -0.17 -13.60
N ASP A 174 -2.32 -1.49 -13.62
CA ASP A 174 -3.62 -2.10 -13.31
C ASP A 174 -3.83 -2.35 -11.81
N TRP A 175 -2.85 -1.92 -10.99
CA TRP A 175 -2.98 -2.11 -9.54
C TRP A 175 -4.08 -1.24 -8.97
N GLU A 176 -4.97 -1.88 -8.22
CA GLU A 176 -6.00 -1.25 -7.41
C GLU A 176 -6.00 -1.81 -5.99
N TRP A 177 -6.34 -0.98 -5.05
CA TRP A 177 -6.58 -1.42 -3.67
C TRP A 177 -7.88 -2.24 -3.60
N LYS A 178 -7.75 -3.54 -3.36
CA LYS A 178 -8.86 -4.52 -3.23
C LYS A 178 -9.01 -5.02 -1.81
#